data_6b75bca1fe615b05a5950af79289936c
#
_entry.id   6b75bca1fe615b05a5950af79289936c
#
_cell.length_a   1.000
_cell.length_b   1.000
_cell.length_c   1.000
_cell.angle_alpha   90.00
_cell.angle_beta   90.00
_cell.angle_gamma   90.00
#
_symmetry.space_group_name_H-M   'P 1'
#
loop_
_entity.id
_entity.type
_entity.pdbx_description
1 polymer ?
#
loop_
_entity_poly.entity_id
_entity_poly.type
_entity_poly.pdbx_seq_one_letter_code
_entity_poly.pdbx_strand_id
1 'polypeptide(L)'
;MIQKVPTPITPINIDKATRHITLAYFDQKSTVDYIGAVQGIPVCFDAKECNTDTFPLQNIHEHQVVFMENFEKQRGIAFFLISFTARDEFYYLRLAKLLEFWNRAKEGGRKSFRYEELEPEFFLPKSRGVLVPYLDTMQKDLAMRD
;
A
#
# COMPACT_ATOMS: atom_id res chain seq x y z
N MET A 1 -15.85 -5.65 2.64
CA MET A 1 -16.02 -4.45 1.79
C MET A 1 -14.74 -3.63 1.86
N ILE A 2 -14.20 -3.26 0.71
CA ILE A 2 -13.00 -2.41 0.60
C ILE A 2 -13.39 -1.16 -0.15
N GLN A 3 -12.99 -0.01 0.36
CA GLN A 3 -13.30 1.28 -0.22
C GLN A 3 -12.02 2.06 -0.45
N LYS A 4 -11.96 2.75 -1.60
CA LYS A 4 -10.85 3.66 -1.87
C LYS A 4 -11.03 4.93 -1.05
N VAL A 5 -9.95 5.37 -0.40
CA VAL A 5 -9.92 6.61 0.35
C VAL A 5 -9.62 7.75 -0.62
N PRO A 6 -10.50 8.75 -0.76
CA PRO A 6 -10.24 9.85 -1.65
C PRO A 6 -9.07 10.70 -1.15
N THR A 7 -8.30 11.25 -2.10
CA THR A 7 -7.22 12.18 -1.76
C THR A 7 -7.84 13.49 -1.26
N PRO A 8 -7.52 13.94 -0.03
CA PRO A 8 -8.08 15.18 0.48
C PRO A 8 -7.51 16.39 -0.27
N ILE A 9 -8.36 17.36 -0.57
CA ILE A 9 -7.97 18.63 -1.18
C ILE A 9 -8.60 19.79 -0.41
N THR A 10 -7.93 20.94 -0.42
CA THR A 10 -8.48 22.19 0.11
C THR A 10 -8.69 23.15 -1.04
N PRO A 11 -9.96 23.54 -1.34
CA PRO A 11 -10.21 24.49 -2.42
C PRO A 11 -9.74 25.90 -2.06
N ILE A 12 -9.11 26.56 -3.03
CA ILE A 12 -8.69 27.97 -2.90
C ILE A 12 -9.70 28.87 -3.58
N ASN A 13 -10.10 28.50 -4.81
CA ASN A 13 -11.06 29.24 -5.60
C ASN A 13 -12.21 28.34 -6.02
N ILE A 14 -13.43 28.82 -5.84
CA ILE A 14 -14.64 28.13 -6.23
C ILE A 14 -15.43 29.04 -7.17
N ASP A 15 -15.83 28.52 -8.34
CA ASP A 15 -16.81 29.18 -9.21
C ASP A 15 -18.20 28.92 -8.66
N LYS A 16 -18.79 29.94 -8.05
CA LYS A 16 -20.12 29.81 -7.41
C LYS A 16 -21.24 29.55 -8.37
N ALA A 17 -21.10 29.99 -9.62
CA ALA A 17 -22.14 29.80 -10.64
C ALA A 17 -22.21 28.34 -11.08
N THR A 18 -21.10 27.70 -11.32
CA THR A 18 -21.03 26.31 -11.79
C THR A 18 -20.78 25.31 -10.65
N ARG A 19 -20.43 25.78 -9.46
CA ARG A 19 -20.03 24.98 -8.29
C ARG A 19 -18.80 24.13 -8.56
N HIS A 20 -17.94 24.57 -9.46
CA HIS A 20 -16.67 23.90 -9.72
C HIS A 20 -15.55 24.54 -8.92
N ILE A 21 -14.63 23.70 -8.47
CA ILE A 21 -13.38 24.15 -7.85
C ILE A 21 -12.41 24.47 -8.98
N THR A 22 -11.99 25.74 -9.07
CA THR A 22 -11.08 26.19 -10.12
C THR A 22 -9.62 26.10 -9.71
N LEU A 23 -9.35 26.14 -8.40
CA LEU A 23 -8.00 26.00 -7.85
C LEU A 23 -8.09 25.33 -6.48
N ALA A 24 -7.25 24.33 -6.25
CA ALA A 24 -7.16 23.63 -4.99
C ALA A 24 -5.72 23.13 -4.78
N TYR A 25 -5.38 22.80 -3.55
CA TYR A 25 -4.14 22.09 -3.26
C TYR A 25 -4.46 20.82 -2.47
N PHE A 26 -3.56 19.84 -2.57
CA PHE A 26 -3.71 18.61 -1.81
C PHE A 26 -3.45 18.90 -0.33
N ASP A 27 -4.36 18.44 0.51
CA ASP A 27 -4.12 18.46 1.95
C ASP A 27 -2.96 17.55 2.29
N GLN A 28 -2.38 17.79 3.46
CA GLN A 28 -1.27 16.98 3.90
C GLN A 28 -1.71 15.54 4.10
N LYS A 29 -0.98 14.63 3.43
CA LYS A 29 -0.85 13.23 3.83
C LYS A 29 -2.16 12.45 3.90
N SER A 30 -2.58 11.93 2.76
CA SER A 30 -3.49 10.78 2.79
C SER A 30 -2.79 9.62 3.52
N THR A 31 -3.55 8.83 4.26
CA THR A 31 -2.99 7.71 5.02
C THR A 31 -2.69 6.52 4.11
N VAL A 32 -3.75 5.92 3.57
CA VAL A 32 -3.67 4.77 2.66
C VAL A 32 -4.72 4.94 1.57
N ASP A 33 -4.54 4.23 0.45
CA ASP A 33 -5.46 4.32 -0.68
C ASP A 33 -6.75 3.54 -0.45
N TYR A 34 -6.69 2.44 0.30
CA TYR A 34 -7.83 1.54 0.46
C TYR A 34 -7.98 1.12 1.92
N ILE A 35 -9.23 1.07 2.39
CA ILE A 35 -9.57 0.63 3.74
C ILE A 35 -10.92 -0.11 3.69
N GLY A 36 -11.06 -1.11 4.53
CA GLY A 36 -12.30 -1.86 4.60
C GLY A 36 -12.22 -3.02 5.57
N ALA A 37 -13.04 -4.03 5.33
CA ALA A 37 -13.06 -5.23 6.14
C ALA A 37 -13.32 -6.45 5.26
N VAL A 38 -12.63 -7.54 5.58
CA VAL A 38 -12.78 -8.82 4.91
C VAL A 38 -13.04 -9.89 5.98
N GLN A 39 -14.21 -10.50 5.92
CA GLN A 39 -14.61 -11.55 6.87
C GLN A 39 -14.40 -11.14 8.33
N GLY A 40 -14.80 -9.90 8.66
CA GLY A 40 -14.69 -9.36 10.01
C GLY A 40 -13.31 -8.83 10.39
N ILE A 41 -12.32 -8.92 9.51
CA ILE A 41 -10.97 -8.44 9.79
C ILE A 41 -10.78 -7.08 9.13
N PRO A 42 -10.39 -6.04 9.88
CA PRO A 42 -10.05 -4.74 9.29
C PRO A 42 -8.85 -4.88 8.35
N VAL A 43 -8.93 -4.23 7.19
CA VAL A 43 -7.88 -4.31 6.15
C VAL A 43 -7.60 -2.91 5.64
N CYS A 44 -6.34 -2.57 5.46
CA CYS A 44 -5.94 -1.40 4.71
C CYS A 44 -4.74 -1.71 3.84
N PHE A 45 -4.66 -1.04 2.70
CA PHE A 45 -3.48 -1.18 1.85
C PHE A 45 -3.31 0.03 0.96
N ASP A 46 -2.08 0.17 0.46
CA ASP A 46 -1.71 1.21 -0.47
C ASP A 46 -1.17 0.56 -1.73
N ALA A 47 -1.52 1.11 -2.89
CA ALA A 47 -1.07 0.60 -4.18
C ALA A 47 0.14 1.42 -4.64
N LYS A 48 1.20 0.74 -5.06
CA LYS A 48 2.42 1.35 -5.57
C LYS A 48 2.80 0.73 -6.90
N GLU A 49 3.44 1.51 -7.76
CA GLU A 49 3.99 1.02 -9.02
C GLU A 49 5.51 1.07 -9.00
N CYS A 50 6.13 0.09 -9.63
CA CYS A 50 7.58 0.06 -9.81
C CYS A 50 7.88 -0.46 -11.22
N ASN A 51 8.54 0.34 -12.02
CA ASN A 51 8.85 -0.01 -13.41
C ASN A 51 10.26 -0.61 -13.59
N THR A 52 10.96 -0.84 -12.48
CA THR A 52 12.27 -1.49 -12.44
C THR A 52 12.25 -2.61 -11.42
N ASP A 53 13.37 -3.31 -11.26
CA ASP A 53 13.51 -4.37 -10.25
C ASP A 53 13.93 -3.84 -8.88
N THR A 54 14.15 -2.55 -8.74
CA THR A 54 14.54 -1.91 -7.48
C THR A 54 13.47 -0.92 -7.05
N PHE A 55 12.89 -1.17 -5.88
CA PHE A 55 11.86 -0.29 -5.31
C PHE A 55 12.51 0.67 -4.31
N PRO A 56 12.47 1.99 -4.58
CA PRO A 56 13.03 2.98 -3.65
C PRO A 56 12.07 3.21 -2.47
N LEU A 57 12.59 3.13 -1.25
CA LEU A 57 11.77 3.33 -0.04
C LEU A 57 11.22 4.75 0.08
N GLN A 58 11.80 5.71 -0.62
CA GLN A 58 11.27 7.08 -0.65
C GLN A 58 9.86 7.18 -1.24
N ASN A 59 9.43 6.15 -1.99
CA ASN A 59 8.06 6.09 -2.53
C ASN A 59 7.04 5.72 -1.46
N ILE A 60 7.50 5.31 -0.28
CA ILE A 60 6.65 5.02 0.87
C ILE A 60 6.92 6.10 1.92
N HIS A 61 5.87 6.79 2.35
CA HIS A 61 5.99 7.86 3.32
C HIS A 61 5.95 7.31 4.75
N GLU A 62 6.72 7.93 5.64
CA GLU A 62 6.79 7.50 7.03
C GLU A 62 5.41 7.49 7.69
N HIS A 63 4.56 8.47 7.40
CA HIS A 63 3.21 8.51 7.99
C HIS A 63 2.33 7.32 7.56
N GLN A 64 2.57 6.77 6.36
CA GLN A 64 1.89 5.55 5.92
C GLN A 64 2.34 4.35 6.74
N VAL A 65 3.63 4.25 7.01
CA VAL A 65 4.19 3.15 7.84
C VAL A 65 3.63 3.24 9.26
N VAL A 66 3.64 4.43 9.85
CA VAL A 66 3.10 4.64 11.20
C VAL A 66 1.61 4.30 11.27
N PHE A 67 0.84 4.75 10.28
CA PHE A 67 -0.59 4.42 10.20
C PHE A 67 -0.81 2.92 10.14
N MET A 68 -0.05 2.22 9.30
CA MET A 68 -0.18 0.76 9.14
C MET A 68 0.24 0.01 10.39
N GLU A 69 1.29 0.46 11.08
CA GLU A 69 1.69 -0.13 12.35
C GLU A 69 0.59 -0.01 13.41
N ASN A 70 0.00 1.17 13.52
CA ASN A 70 -1.11 1.39 14.44
C ASN A 70 -2.35 0.57 14.05
N PHE A 71 -2.60 0.44 12.76
CA PHE A 71 -3.70 -0.35 12.23
C PHE A 71 -3.55 -1.83 12.61
N GLU A 72 -2.34 -2.38 12.47
CA GLU A 72 -2.08 -3.78 12.85
C GLU A 72 -2.12 -4.00 14.35
N LYS A 73 -1.81 -2.99 15.16
CA LYS A 73 -1.98 -3.05 16.61
C LYS A 73 -3.45 -3.22 17.01
N GLN A 74 -4.37 -2.79 16.15
CA GLN A 74 -5.81 -2.99 16.35
C GLN A 74 -6.30 -4.33 15.78
N ARG A 75 -5.40 -5.25 15.49
CA ARG A 75 -5.64 -6.58 14.90
C ARG A 75 -6.15 -6.51 13.46
N GLY A 76 -5.86 -5.41 12.77
CA GLY A 76 -6.07 -5.31 11.34
C GLY A 76 -4.91 -5.88 10.54
N ILE A 77 -5.10 -5.95 9.23
CA ILE A 77 -4.06 -6.32 8.27
C ILE A 77 -3.71 -5.09 7.45
N ALA A 78 -2.43 -4.77 7.34
CA ALA A 78 -1.95 -3.70 6.50
C ALA A 78 -0.86 -4.22 5.56
N PHE A 79 -0.90 -3.82 4.30
CA PHE A 79 0.09 -4.24 3.31
C PHE A 79 0.20 -3.21 2.19
N PHE A 80 1.26 -3.34 1.39
CA PHE A 80 1.40 -2.62 0.14
C PHE A 80 1.21 -3.58 -1.02
N LEU A 81 0.45 -3.15 -2.02
CA LEU A 81 0.29 -3.89 -3.25
C LEU A 81 1.19 -3.24 -4.29
N ILE A 82 2.24 -3.93 -4.70
CA ILE A 82 3.23 -3.38 -5.62
C ILE A 82 3.04 -4.00 -6.99
N SER A 83 2.85 -3.14 -7.99
CA SER A 83 2.82 -3.54 -9.40
C SER A 83 4.22 -3.37 -9.99
N PHE A 84 4.88 -4.48 -10.32
CA PHE A 84 6.11 -4.47 -11.09
C PHE A 84 5.75 -4.46 -12.57
N THR A 85 5.63 -3.26 -13.13
CA THR A 85 5.05 -3.07 -14.46
C THR A 85 5.87 -3.71 -15.58
N ALA A 86 7.21 -3.70 -15.48
CA ALA A 86 8.08 -4.32 -16.47
C ALA A 86 7.95 -5.84 -16.51
N ARG A 87 7.46 -6.47 -15.44
CA ARG A 87 7.28 -7.91 -15.33
C ARG A 87 5.82 -8.35 -15.41
N ASP A 88 4.89 -7.37 -15.41
CA ASP A 88 3.45 -7.64 -15.33
C ASP A 88 3.12 -8.54 -14.14
N GLU A 89 3.69 -8.22 -12.99
CA GLU A 89 3.51 -8.98 -11.76
C GLU A 89 3.08 -8.07 -10.62
N PHE A 90 2.25 -8.60 -9.72
CA PHE A 90 1.85 -7.94 -8.49
C PHE A 90 2.44 -8.66 -7.30
N TYR A 91 2.90 -7.89 -6.32
CA TYR A 91 3.47 -8.40 -5.08
C TYR A 91 2.72 -7.86 -3.87
N TYR A 92 2.40 -8.77 -2.96
CA TYR A 92 1.79 -8.43 -1.67
C TYR A 92 2.93 -8.21 -0.66
N LEU A 93 3.23 -6.96 -0.34
CA LEU A 93 4.28 -6.63 0.61
C LEU A 93 3.70 -6.53 2.01
N ARG A 94 3.91 -7.56 2.82
CA ARG A 94 3.50 -7.56 4.22
C ARG A 94 4.17 -6.42 4.98
N LEU A 95 3.49 -5.84 5.96
CA LEU A 95 4.09 -4.79 6.78
C LEU A 95 5.37 -5.28 7.48
N ALA A 96 5.36 -6.50 7.99
CA ALA A 96 6.55 -7.07 8.65
C ALA A 96 7.77 -7.11 7.72
N LYS A 97 7.57 -7.47 6.44
CA LYS A 97 8.65 -7.49 5.45
C LYS A 97 9.12 -6.09 5.10
N LEU A 98 8.19 -5.15 4.94
CA LEU A 98 8.55 -3.75 4.73
C LEU A 98 9.39 -3.22 5.89
N LEU A 99 9.02 -3.54 7.12
CA LEU A 99 9.74 -3.06 8.30
C LEU A 99 11.18 -3.58 8.36
N GLU A 100 11.45 -4.77 7.83
CA GLU A 100 12.82 -5.27 7.69
C GLU A 100 13.66 -4.33 6.81
N PHE A 101 13.13 -3.96 5.65
CA PHE A 101 13.80 -3.03 4.73
C PHE A 101 13.88 -1.62 5.31
N TRP A 102 12.82 -1.18 5.96
CA TRP A 102 12.72 0.15 6.56
C TRP A 102 13.76 0.34 7.66
N ASN A 103 13.88 -0.65 8.54
CA ASN A 103 14.84 -0.61 9.62
C ASN A 103 16.28 -0.74 9.10
N ARG A 104 16.50 -1.55 8.07
CA ARG A 104 17.80 -1.62 7.39
C ARG A 104 18.25 -0.25 6.90
N ALA A 105 17.33 0.51 6.29
CA ALA A 105 17.63 1.86 5.82
C ALA A 105 17.92 2.83 6.97
N LYS A 106 17.17 2.72 8.08
CA LYS A 106 17.40 3.56 9.27
C LYS A 106 18.76 3.30 9.91
N GLU A 107 19.26 2.08 9.82
CA GLU A 107 20.57 1.68 10.36
C GLU A 107 21.73 2.00 9.42
N GLY A 108 21.48 2.80 8.37
CA GLY A 108 22.51 3.20 7.42
C GLY A 108 22.67 2.28 6.23
N GLY A 109 21.82 1.25 6.10
CA GLY A 109 21.83 0.34 4.97
C GLY A 109 21.13 0.90 3.74
N ARG A 110 20.84 0.01 2.80
CA ARG A 110 20.23 0.38 1.52
C ARG A 110 18.83 0.98 1.72
N LYS A 111 18.56 2.08 1.04
CA LYS A 111 17.27 2.78 1.06
C LYS A 111 16.34 2.30 -0.06
N SER A 112 16.45 1.03 -0.42
CA SER A 112 15.66 0.37 -1.45
C SER A 112 15.65 -1.12 -1.20
N PHE A 113 14.73 -1.83 -1.86
CA PHE A 113 14.80 -3.29 -1.92
C PHE A 113 14.67 -3.74 -3.38
N ARG A 114 15.21 -4.92 -3.63
CA ARG A 114 15.22 -5.51 -4.97
C ARG A 114 14.19 -6.60 -5.09
N TYR A 115 13.73 -6.82 -6.31
CA TYR A 115 12.80 -7.89 -6.66
C TYR A 115 13.27 -9.25 -6.10
N GLU A 116 14.58 -9.54 -6.18
CA GLU A 116 15.15 -10.81 -5.71
C GLU A 116 15.09 -10.99 -4.19
N GLU A 117 14.91 -9.91 -3.44
CA GLU A 117 14.82 -9.97 -1.97
C GLU A 117 13.41 -10.33 -1.50
N LEU A 118 12.42 -10.38 -2.40
CA LEU A 118 11.03 -10.60 -2.07
C LEU A 118 10.72 -12.09 -1.88
N GLU A 119 9.73 -12.37 -1.05
CA GLU A 119 9.29 -13.74 -0.76
C GLU A 119 8.44 -14.27 -1.91
N PRO A 120 8.86 -15.38 -2.59
CA PRO A 120 8.14 -15.87 -3.78
C PRO A 120 6.66 -16.18 -3.53
N GLU A 121 6.31 -16.64 -2.34
CA GLU A 121 4.93 -17.02 -1.99
C GLU A 121 3.97 -15.83 -1.90
N PHE A 122 4.49 -14.59 -1.86
CA PHE A 122 3.66 -13.39 -1.81
C PHE A 122 3.50 -12.69 -3.16
N PHE A 123 4.03 -13.28 -4.24
CA PHE A 123 3.63 -12.85 -5.58
C PHE A 123 2.22 -13.33 -5.86
N LEU A 124 1.37 -12.43 -6.35
CA LEU A 124 -0.03 -12.75 -6.60
C LEU A 124 -0.15 -13.61 -7.85
N PRO A 125 -0.93 -14.70 -7.81
CA PRO A 125 -1.12 -15.53 -8.99
C PRO A 125 -1.92 -14.77 -10.05
N LYS A 126 -1.58 -14.98 -11.32
CA LYS A 126 -2.39 -14.48 -12.42
C LYS A 126 -3.68 -15.28 -12.46
N SER A 127 -4.81 -14.61 -12.28
CA SER A 127 -6.12 -15.24 -12.29
C SER A 127 -6.98 -14.59 -13.36
N ARG A 128 -7.62 -15.45 -14.18
CA ARG A 128 -8.53 -14.97 -15.23
C ARG A 128 -9.78 -14.36 -14.60
N GLY A 129 -10.12 -13.14 -15.04
CA GLY A 129 -11.34 -12.47 -14.62
C GLY A 129 -11.29 -11.80 -13.25
N VAL A 130 -10.19 -11.89 -12.54
CA VAL A 130 -9.98 -11.18 -11.28
C VAL A 130 -8.84 -10.18 -11.46
N LEU A 131 -9.10 -8.91 -11.19
CA LEU A 131 -8.10 -7.85 -11.37
C LEU A 131 -6.87 -8.07 -10.49
N VAL A 132 -7.07 -8.38 -9.21
CA VAL A 132 -5.99 -8.70 -8.29
C VAL A 132 -6.49 -9.73 -7.27
N PRO A 133 -6.05 -11.00 -7.35
CA PRO A 133 -6.51 -12.05 -6.43
C PRO A 133 -5.72 -12.03 -5.12
N TYR A 134 -5.89 -10.99 -4.31
CA TYR A 134 -5.09 -10.80 -3.09
C TYR A 134 -5.63 -11.54 -1.86
N LEU A 135 -6.85 -12.08 -1.91
CA LEU A 135 -7.47 -12.73 -0.74
C LEU A 135 -6.72 -13.98 -0.30
N ASP A 136 -6.33 -14.84 -1.24
CA ASP A 136 -5.57 -16.04 -0.92
C ASP A 136 -4.21 -15.71 -0.34
N THR A 137 -3.57 -14.66 -0.86
CA THR A 137 -2.29 -14.18 -0.36
C THR A 137 -2.43 -13.57 1.03
N MET A 138 -3.56 -12.90 1.29
CA MET A 138 -3.89 -12.38 2.61
C MET A 138 -4.04 -13.50 3.64
N GLN A 139 -4.60 -14.65 3.25
CA GLN A 139 -4.67 -15.82 4.12
C GLN A 139 -3.29 -16.34 4.51
N LYS A 140 -2.34 -16.32 3.57
CA LYS A 140 -0.94 -16.67 3.87
C LYS A 140 -0.33 -15.69 4.88
N ASP A 141 -0.60 -14.41 4.72
CA ASP A 141 -0.15 -13.38 5.65
C ASP A 141 -0.71 -13.67 7.05
N LEU A 142 -2.01 -13.92 7.16
CA LEU A 142 -2.65 -14.25 8.44
C LEU A 142 -2.05 -15.49 9.08
N ALA A 143 -1.76 -16.52 8.30
CA ALA A 143 -1.20 -17.76 8.82
C ALA A 143 0.22 -17.58 9.40
N MET A 144 0.93 -16.54 9.02
CA MET A 144 2.27 -16.22 9.53
C MET A 144 2.25 -15.35 10.79
N ARG A 145 1.07 -14.92 11.22
CA ARG A 145 0.91 -14.09 12.42
C ARG A 145 0.60 -14.95 13.63
N ASP A 146 1.07 -14.51 14.75
CA ASP A 146 0.80 -15.15 16.05
C ASP A 146 -0.60 -14.82 16.58
#